data_4f80d39b3110c62cb5ace4b61cb05207
#
_entry.id   4f80d39b3110c62cb5ace4b61cb05207
#
_cell.length_a   1.000
_cell.length_b   1.000
_cell.length_c   1.000
_cell.angle_alpha   90.00
_cell.angle_beta   90.00
_cell.angle_gamma   90.00
#
_symmetry.space_group_name_H-M   'P 1'
#
loop_
_entity.id
_entity.type
_entity.pdbx_description
1 polymer ?
#
loop_
_entity_poly.entity_id
_entity_poly.type
_entity_poly.pdbx_seq_one_letter_code
_entity_poly.pdbx_strand_id
1 'polypeptide(L)'
;MQALSPSLQAGALAGLRVIEMGQLIAGPFSGKTLGDFGADVIKIEAPGSGDPLRNWRLLQDGTSVWWQVQSRNKRSIALDLRSQAGQDIARQLIAQADVLIENFRPGTLEAWGMSYEELARDNPGLVMLRISGYGQTGPYRDLPGFGAIGEAMGGLRHLTGEPGRIPVRCGISIGDTLAALHGTIGVLTALYHRKVNGGRGQVIDVALHEAVFNVMESLVPEFSAFGVVREPAGSALPGIAPSNAYRCADGVVLVAGNGDSIFKRLMSAIGRPDLGADPALADNAGRVARVDELDQAILDWTQNRSVELVLQVLGEAKVPAGRVYTAKDIVEDPHYRARDMILRQTTRDGHEVEVPGIVPKLLGTPGSVRSSAPRLGENTDEVLAELGLDAARISALRAQKVVA
;
A
#
# COMPACT_ATOMS: atom_id res chain seq x y z
N MET A 1 -30.59 -5.03 16.44
CA MET A 1 -29.78 -4.45 15.36
C MET A 1 -30.72 -4.05 14.23
N GLN A 2 -30.90 -2.76 13.98
CA GLN A 2 -31.65 -2.29 12.81
C GLN A 2 -30.89 -2.65 11.54
N ALA A 3 -31.55 -3.23 10.54
CA ALA A 3 -30.96 -3.47 9.23
C ALA A 3 -30.54 -2.12 8.61
N LEU A 4 -29.26 -2.01 8.22
CA LEU A 4 -28.74 -0.84 7.51
C LEU A 4 -29.53 -0.66 6.20
N SER A 5 -29.75 0.59 5.78
CA SER A 5 -30.39 0.86 4.50
C SER A 5 -29.58 0.26 3.33
N PRO A 6 -30.19 -0.11 2.20
CA PRO A 6 -29.49 -0.70 1.07
C PRO A 6 -28.27 0.11 0.57
N SER A 7 -28.31 1.45 0.67
CA SER A 7 -27.19 2.34 0.35
C SER A 7 -26.00 2.21 1.29
N LEU A 8 -26.24 1.89 2.57
CA LEU A 8 -25.19 1.65 3.56
C LEU A 8 -24.54 0.27 3.41
N GLN A 9 -25.24 -0.69 2.80
CA GLN A 9 -24.67 -2.00 2.46
C GLN A 9 -23.73 -1.96 1.23
N ALA A 10 -23.86 -0.93 0.40
CA ALA A 10 -23.07 -0.78 -0.83
C ALA A 10 -21.66 -0.24 -0.62
N GLY A 11 -21.28 0.21 0.58
CA GLY A 11 -19.99 0.78 0.93
C GLY A 11 -19.96 2.31 0.92
N ALA A 12 -18.93 2.89 1.61
CA ALA A 12 -18.82 4.33 1.82
C ALA A 12 -18.66 5.15 0.54
N LEU A 13 -18.12 4.53 -0.53
CA LEU A 13 -17.84 5.16 -1.83
C LEU A 13 -18.80 4.66 -2.94
N ALA A 14 -19.95 4.07 -2.54
CA ALA A 14 -20.95 3.66 -3.51
C ALA A 14 -21.43 4.84 -4.36
N GLY A 15 -21.56 4.60 -5.66
CA GLY A 15 -21.93 5.63 -6.65
C GLY A 15 -20.74 6.40 -7.24
N LEU A 16 -19.52 6.24 -6.71
CA LEU A 16 -18.33 6.78 -7.37
C LEU A 16 -17.86 5.83 -8.49
N ARG A 17 -17.60 6.39 -9.67
CA ARG A 17 -17.00 5.70 -10.81
C ARG A 17 -15.53 6.09 -10.95
N VAL A 18 -14.67 5.09 -11.02
CA VAL A 18 -13.22 5.26 -11.14
C VAL A 18 -12.74 4.60 -12.44
N ILE A 19 -12.06 5.34 -13.29
CA ILE A 19 -11.32 4.78 -14.42
C ILE A 19 -9.87 4.62 -14.01
N GLU A 20 -9.37 3.39 -14.07
CA GLU A 20 -7.99 3.04 -13.74
C GLU A 20 -7.23 2.65 -15.00
N MET A 21 -6.28 3.49 -15.40
CA MET A 21 -5.34 3.23 -16.52
C MET A 21 -3.98 2.78 -15.98
N GLY A 22 -3.79 2.86 -14.66
CA GLY A 22 -2.55 2.50 -13.99
C GLY A 22 -2.18 1.04 -14.15
N GLN A 23 -0.89 0.75 -14.04
CA GLN A 23 -0.33 -0.61 -14.15
C GLN A 23 0.49 -0.97 -12.93
N LEU A 24 0.71 -2.27 -12.73
CA LEU A 24 1.51 -2.85 -11.67
C LEU A 24 0.94 -2.57 -10.26
N ILE A 25 1.51 -1.62 -9.50
CA ILE A 25 1.25 -1.53 -8.06
C ILE A 25 0.61 -0.20 -7.67
N ALA A 26 1.26 0.93 -7.91
CA ALA A 26 0.89 2.21 -7.31
C ALA A 26 -0.54 2.66 -7.70
N GLY A 27 -0.84 2.84 -8.97
CA GLY A 27 -2.20 3.15 -9.44
C GLY A 27 -3.21 2.07 -9.06
N PRO A 28 -2.93 0.78 -9.39
CA PRO A 28 -3.83 -0.33 -9.06
C PRO A 28 -4.14 -0.53 -7.58
N PHE A 29 -3.21 -0.21 -6.67
CA PHE A 29 -3.49 -0.27 -5.23
C PHE A 29 -4.44 0.84 -4.79
N SER A 30 -4.33 2.05 -5.36
CA SER A 30 -5.31 3.13 -5.13
C SER A 30 -6.70 2.71 -5.62
N GLY A 31 -6.81 2.20 -6.86
CA GLY A 31 -8.08 1.70 -7.40
C GLY A 31 -8.68 0.57 -6.59
N LYS A 32 -7.86 -0.42 -6.16
CA LYS A 32 -8.29 -1.47 -5.23
C LYS A 32 -8.85 -0.90 -3.95
N THR A 33 -8.16 0.07 -3.34
CA THR A 33 -8.57 0.66 -2.07
C THR A 33 -9.92 1.37 -2.21
N LEU A 34 -10.13 2.13 -3.27
CA LEU A 34 -11.43 2.76 -3.57
C LEU A 34 -12.52 1.70 -3.83
N GLY A 35 -12.19 0.65 -4.58
CA GLY A 35 -13.08 -0.48 -4.85
C GLY A 35 -13.48 -1.25 -3.59
N ASP A 36 -12.55 -1.48 -2.66
CA ASP A 36 -12.83 -2.15 -1.39
C ASP A 36 -13.86 -1.40 -0.54
N PHE A 37 -13.96 -0.08 -0.69
CA PHE A 37 -14.98 0.76 -0.03
C PHE A 37 -16.20 1.09 -0.88
N GLY A 38 -16.39 0.45 -2.03
CA GLY A 38 -17.66 0.50 -2.76
C GLY A 38 -17.64 1.23 -4.10
N ALA A 39 -16.54 1.86 -4.50
CA ALA A 39 -16.45 2.48 -5.81
C ALA A 39 -16.56 1.45 -6.95
N ASP A 40 -17.16 1.85 -8.07
CA ASP A 40 -17.14 1.12 -9.34
C ASP A 40 -15.83 1.41 -10.07
N VAL A 41 -14.90 0.47 -10.04
CA VAL A 41 -13.57 0.63 -10.62
C VAL A 41 -13.47 -0.13 -11.94
N ILE A 42 -13.34 0.61 -13.03
CA ILE A 42 -13.13 0.08 -14.38
C ILE A 42 -11.64 0.20 -14.71
N LYS A 43 -10.98 -0.96 -14.82
CA LYS A 43 -9.57 -1.04 -15.18
C LYS A 43 -9.42 -1.22 -16.69
N ILE A 44 -8.70 -0.29 -17.32
CA ILE A 44 -8.33 -0.39 -18.74
C ILE A 44 -7.00 -1.12 -18.84
N GLU A 45 -6.99 -2.19 -19.66
CA GLU A 45 -5.82 -3.03 -19.90
C GLU A 45 -5.54 -3.17 -21.39
N ALA A 46 -4.28 -3.38 -21.75
CA ALA A 46 -3.92 -3.62 -23.15
C ALA A 46 -4.47 -4.96 -23.63
N PRO A 47 -5.09 -5.04 -24.83
CA PRO A 47 -5.55 -6.30 -25.41
C PRO A 47 -4.42 -7.33 -25.50
N GLY A 48 -4.70 -8.56 -25.16
CA GLY A 48 -3.80 -9.71 -25.23
C GLY A 48 -2.76 -9.80 -24.12
N SER A 49 -2.15 -8.71 -23.69
CA SER A 49 -1.12 -8.72 -22.64
C SER A 49 -1.63 -8.41 -21.24
N GLY A 50 -2.63 -7.54 -21.13
CA GLY A 50 -3.14 -7.06 -19.85
C GLY A 50 -2.13 -6.24 -19.05
N ASP A 51 -2.40 -6.12 -17.76
CA ASP A 51 -1.45 -5.54 -16.80
C ASP A 51 -0.28 -6.51 -16.57
N PRO A 52 0.98 -6.06 -16.62
CA PRO A 52 2.14 -6.91 -16.36
C PRO A 52 2.08 -7.66 -15.02
N LEU A 53 1.36 -7.15 -14.01
CA LEU A 53 1.18 -7.82 -12.72
C LEU A 53 0.53 -9.20 -12.83
N ARG A 54 -0.25 -9.45 -13.89
CA ARG A 54 -0.86 -10.76 -14.16
C ARG A 54 0.18 -11.88 -14.26
N ASN A 55 1.44 -11.53 -14.60
CA ASN A 55 2.54 -12.47 -14.82
C ASN A 55 3.64 -12.37 -13.75
N TRP A 56 3.40 -11.68 -12.61
CA TRP A 56 4.42 -11.48 -11.61
C TRP A 56 4.35 -12.50 -10.47
N ARG A 57 5.54 -12.92 -9.98
CA ARG A 57 5.74 -13.88 -8.86
C ARG A 57 5.14 -15.25 -9.14
N LEU A 58 4.38 -15.80 -8.19
CA LEU A 58 3.79 -17.14 -8.29
C LEU A 58 2.48 -17.08 -9.07
N LEU A 59 2.38 -17.96 -10.06
CA LEU A 59 1.21 -18.07 -10.92
C LEU A 59 0.40 -19.32 -10.54
N GLN A 60 -0.91 -19.18 -10.55
CA GLN A 60 -1.87 -20.27 -10.48
C GLN A 60 -2.70 -20.21 -11.77
N ASP A 61 -2.71 -21.30 -12.55
CA ASP A 61 -3.33 -21.36 -13.88
C ASP A 61 -2.97 -20.18 -14.81
N GLY A 62 -1.68 -19.81 -14.82
CA GLY A 62 -1.17 -18.73 -15.66
C GLY A 62 -1.45 -17.31 -15.17
N THR A 63 -2.12 -17.15 -14.01
CA THR A 63 -2.40 -15.82 -13.42
C THR A 63 -1.73 -15.68 -12.06
N SER A 64 -1.13 -14.50 -11.82
CA SER A 64 -0.48 -14.18 -10.56
C SER A 64 -1.46 -14.21 -9.39
N VAL A 65 -1.10 -14.90 -8.30
CA VAL A 65 -1.87 -14.82 -7.05
C VAL A 65 -1.86 -13.41 -6.45
N TRP A 66 -0.88 -12.59 -6.79
CA TRP A 66 -0.87 -11.17 -6.40
C TRP A 66 -1.93 -10.36 -7.15
N TRP A 67 -2.26 -10.73 -8.39
CA TRP A 67 -3.37 -10.15 -9.14
C TRP A 67 -4.69 -10.27 -8.39
N GLN A 68 -4.92 -11.42 -7.71
CA GLN A 68 -6.13 -11.64 -6.92
C GLN A 68 -6.30 -10.62 -5.78
N VAL A 69 -5.19 -10.18 -5.19
CA VAL A 69 -5.22 -9.14 -4.15
C VAL A 69 -5.42 -7.75 -4.75
N GLN A 70 -4.69 -7.46 -5.85
CA GLN A 70 -4.57 -6.11 -6.40
C GLN A 70 -5.78 -5.69 -7.25
N SER A 71 -6.52 -6.66 -7.77
CA SER A 71 -7.57 -6.38 -8.75
C SER A 71 -8.96 -6.85 -8.35
N ARG A 72 -9.14 -7.32 -7.10
CA ARG A 72 -10.48 -7.58 -6.55
C ARG A 72 -11.34 -6.31 -6.60
N ASN A 73 -12.65 -6.49 -6.70
CA ASN A 73 -13.62 -5.40 -6.79
C ASN A 73 -13.49 -4.49 -8.03
N LYS A 74 -12.76 -4.94 -9.07
CA LYS A 74 -12.64 -4.20 -10.33
C LYS A 74 -13.35 -4.91 -11.46
N ARG A 75 -13.74 -4.14 -12.47
CA ARG A 75 -14.15 -4.61 -13.79
C ARG A 75 -12.99 -4.40 -14.77
N SER A 76 -12.64 -5.37 -15.58
CA SER A 76 -11.56 -5.28 -16.58
C SER A 76 -12.12 -5.08 -17.97
N ILE A 77 -11.60 -4.09 -18.69
CA ILE A 77 -11.81 -3.91 -20.12
C ILE A 77 -10.49 -4.00 -20.87
N ALA A 78 -10.48 -4.73 -21.97
CA ALA A 78 -9.32 -4.80 -22.87
C ALA A 78 -9.46 -3.76 -23.97
N LEU A 79 -8.66 -2.68 -23.92
CA LEU A 79 -8.78 -1.51 -24.80
C LEU A 79 -7.38 -1.03 -25.25
N ASP A 80 -7.14 -0.94 -26.55
CA ASP A 80 -5.86 -0.47 -27.09
C ASP A 80 -5.78 1.07 -27.11
N LEU A 81 -5.18 1.62 -26.07
CA LEU A 81 -4.95 3.08 -25.94
C LEU A 81 -3.93 3.66 -26.93
N ARG A 82 -3.25 2.84 -27.71
CA ARG A 82 -2.37 3.30 -28.81
C ARG A 82 -3.16 3.66 -30.05
N SER A 83 -4.38 3.16 -30.18
CA SER A 83 -5.28 3.47 -31.28
C SER A 83 -6.14 4.69 -30.98
N GLN A 84 -6.44 5.50 -32.01
CA GLN A 84 -7.33 6.65 -31.85
C GLN A 84 -8.73 6.23 -31.35
N ALA A 85 -9.27 5.13 -31.91
CA ALA A 85 -10.57 4.62 -31.48
C ALA A 85 -10.59 4.19 -30.00
N GLY A 86 -9.49 3.60 -29.50
CA GLY A 86 -9.36 3.26 -28.09
C GLY A 86 -9.26 4.49 -27.21
N GLN A 87 -8.53 5.53 -27.64
CA GLN A 87 -8.46 6.81 -26.94
C GLN A 87 -9.82 7.51 -26.88
N ASP A 88 -10.59 7.46 -27.97
CA ASP A 88 -11.93 8.06 -28.02
C ASP A 88 -12.91 7.37 -27.05
N ILE A 89 -12.83 6.04 -26.93
CA ILE A 89 -13.60 5.27 -25.96
C ILE A 89 -13.16 5.61 -24.54
N ALA A 90 -11.86 5.70 -24.30
CA ALA A 90 -11.33 6.06 -22.98
C ALA A 90 -11.81 7.46 -22.55
N ARG A 91 -11.83 8.45 -23.45
CA ARG A 91 -12.38 9.79 -23.16
C ARG A 91 -13.86 9.72 -22.79
N GLN A 92 -14.67 8.92 -23.49
CA GLN A 92 -16.09 8.76 -23.18
C GLN A 92 -16.29 8.14 -21.78
N LEU A 93 -15.47 7.17 -21.40
CA LEU A 93 -15.49 6.60 -20.04
C LEU A 93 -15.10 7.63 -18.98
N ILE A 94 -14.05 8.41 -19.24
CA ILE A 94 -13.56 9.44 -18.32
C ILE A 94 -14.57 10.60 -18.18
N ALA A 95 -15.29 10.93 -19.25
CA ALA A 95 -16.33 11.95 -19.20
C ALA A 95 -17.47 11.63 -18.22
N GLN A 96 -17.66 10.33 -17.90
CA GLN A 96 -18.66 9.85 -16.95
C GLN A 96 -18.05 9.42 -15.60
N ALA A 97 -16.75 9.65 -15.38
CA ALA A 97 -16.05 9.20 -14.19
C ALA A 97 -15.92 10.32 -13.14
N ASP A 98 -15.89 9.93 -11.89
CA ASP A 98 -15.52 10.81 -10.76
C ASP A 98 -14.01 10.94 -10.62
N VAL A 99 -13.30 9.83 -10.88
CA VAL A 99 -11.86 9.74 -10.67
C VAL A 99 -11.21 9.05 -11.87
N LEU A 100 -10.10 9.61 -12.32
CA LEU A 100 -9.14 8.96 -13.22
C LEU A 100 -7.85 8.67 -12.44
N ILE A 101 -7.35 7.44 -12.54
CA ILE A 101 -6.06 7.01 -11.95
C ILE A 101 -5.11 6.60 -13.07
N GLU A 102 -3.93 7.20 -13.13
CA GLU A 102 -2.89 6.83 -14.07
C GLU A 102 -1.50 6.81 -13.40
N ASN A 103 -0.58 6.02 -13.92
CA ASN A 103 0.83 6.03 -13.50
C ASN A 103 1.77 5.82 -14.69
N PHE A 104 1.44 6.42 -15.82
CA PHE A 104 2.31 6.49 -17.00
C PHE A 104 3.46 7.49 -16.78
N ARG A 105 4.38 7.51 -17.72
CA ARG A 105 5.39 8.58 -17.75
C ARG A 105 4.69 9.91 -18.01
N PRO A 106 5.14 11.00 -17.36
CA PRO A 106 4.63 12.35 -17.66
C PRO A 106 4.65 12.64 -19.16
N GLY A 107 3.59 13.28 -19.66
CA GLY A 107 3.41 13.56 -21.09
C GLY A 107 2.71 12.47 -21.90
N THR A 108 2.52 11.26 -21.36
CA THR A 108 1.86 10.17 -22.09
C THR A 108 0.39 10.49 -22.41
N LEU A 109 -0.38 10.92 -21.41
CA LEU A 109 -1.79 11.27 -21.63
C LEU A 109 -1.93 12.54 -22.48
N GLU A 110 -1.05 13.50 -22.32
CA GLU A 110 -0.98 14.70 -23.15
C GLU A 110 -0.76 14.34 -24.64
N ALA A 111 0.14 13.40 -24.90
CA ALA A 111 0.39 12.92 -26.28
C ALA A 111 -0.83 12.21 -26.89
N TRP A 112 -1.72 11.68 -26.06
CA TRP A 112 -3.00 11.07 -26.50
C TRP A 112 -4.16 12.06 -26.53
N GLY A 113 -3.92 13.38 -26.30
CA GLY A 113 -4.96 14.41 -26.20
C GLY A 113 -5.89 14.18 -25.01
N MET A 114 -5.35 13.65 -23.92
CA MET A 114 -6.06 13.40 -22.65
C MET A 114 -5.36 14.13 -21.49
N SER A 115 -4.85 15.35 -21.74
CA SER A 115 -4.43 16.23 -20.64
C SER A 115 -5.59 16.51 -19.69
N TYR A 116 -5.29 16.88 -18.46
CA TYR A 116 -6.35 17.24 -17.51
C TYR A 116 -7.22 18.39 -18.05
N GLU A 117 -6.60 19.39 -18.66
CA GLU A 117 -7.27 20.56 -19.22
C GLU A 117 -8.26 20.17 -20.34
N GLU A 118 -7.91 19.18 -21.15
CA GLU A 118 -8.80 18.64 -22.19
C GLU A 118 -9.95 17.84 -21.58
N LEU A 119 -9.65 16.92 -20.67
CA LEU A 119 -10.66 16.09 -20.01
C LEU A 119 -11.62 16.92 -19.13
N ALA A 120 -11.12 17.95 -18.46
CA ALA A 120 -11.91 18.82 -17.59
C ALA A 120 -12.88 19.75 -18.36
N ARG A 121 -12.75 19.91 -19.69
CA ARG A 121 -13.75 20.61 -20.51
C ARG A 121 -15.06 19.83 -20.57
N ASP A 122 -14.95 18.51 -20.71
CA ASP A 122 -16.10 17.61 -20.79
C ASP A 122 -16.59 17.19 -19.41
N ASN A 123 -15.67 17.08 -18.43
CA ASN A 123 -15.95 16.70 -17.05
C ASN A 123 -15.24 17.63 -16.05
N PRO A 124 -15.79 18.82 -15.77
CA PRO A 124 -15.18 19.77 -14.82
C PRO A 124 -15.05 19.24 -13.38
N GLY A 125 -15.79 18.21 -13.05
CA GLY A 125 -15.74 17.55 -11.74
C GLY A 125 -14.69 16.43 -11.63
N LEU A 126 -13.96 16.15 -12.70
CA LEU A 126 -12.98 15.06 -12.72
C LEU A 126 -11.85 15.28 -11.69
N VAL A 127 -11.63 14.28 -10.84
CA VAL A 127 -10.43 14.20 -9.98
C VAL A 127 -9.44 13.27 -10.68
N MET A 128 -8.24 13.77 -10.98
CA MET A 128 -7.23 12.99 -11.70
C MET A 128 -6.02 12.71 -10.82
N LEU A 129 -5.82 11.45 -10.44
CA LEU A 129 -4.65 10.99 -9.70
C LEU A 129 -3.56 10.56 -10.68
N ARG A 130 -2.41 11.22 -10.60
CA ARG A 130 -1.21 10.95 -11.39
C ARG A 130 -0.07 10.51 -10.48
N ILE A 131 0.39 9.26 -10.61
CA ILE A 131 1.51 8.73 -9.82
C ILE A 131 2.69 8.50 -10.76
N SER A 132 3.82 9.13 -10.49
CA SER A 132 5.02 8.99 -11.32
C SER A 132 6.29 8.87 -10.48
N GLY A 133 7.42 8.57 -11.10
CA GLY A 133 8.70 8.42 -10.40
C GLY A 133 9.11 9.68 -9.64
N TYR A 134 8.95 10.84 -10.30
CA TYR A 134 9.50 12.11 -9.82
C TYR A 134 8.50 13.27 -9.83
N GLY A 135 7.22 13.01 -10.04
CA GLY A 135 6.18 14.04 -10.17
C GLY A 135 6.00 14.54 -11.60
N GLN A 136 4.99 15.39 -11.79
CA GLN A 136 4.65 15.97 -13.10
C GLN A 136 5.50 17.21 -13.43
N THR A 137 6.29 17.71 -12.48
CA THR A 137 7.13 18.91 -12.59
C THR A 137 8.55 18.65 -12.08
N GLY A 138 9.41 19.65 -12.14
CA GLY A 138 10.77 19.56 -11.64
C GLY A 138 11.78 18.97 -12.64
N PRO A 139 13.09 19.05 -12.31
CA PRO A 139 14.17 18.71 -13.24
C PRO A 139 14.26 17.21 -13.57
N TYR A 140 13.66 16.34 -12.77
CA TYR A 140 13.74 14.88 -12.94
C TYR A 140 12.46 14.26 -13.53
N ARG A 141 11.44 15.07 -13.86
CA ARG A 141 10.13 14.58 -14.31
C ARG A 141 10.19 13.55 -15.45
N ASP A 142 11.14 13.72 -16.35
CA ASP A 142 11.28 12.88 -17.54
C ASP A 142 12.21 11.67 -17.34
N LEU A 143 12.84 11.55 -16.15
CA LEU A 143 13.68 10.40 -15.82
C LEU A 143 12.84 9.14 -15.59
N PRO A 144 13.34 7.96 -15.98
CA PRO A 144 12.67 6.70 -15.68
C PRO A 144 12.74 6.43 -14.18
N GLY A 145 11.58 6.10 -13.58
CA GLY A 145 11.46 5.81 -12.15
C GLY A 145 10.58 4.59 -11.90
N PHE A 146 10.92 3.85 -10.84
CA PHE A 146 10.13 2.76 -10.25
C PHE A 146 10.12 2.89 -8.74
N GLY A 147 9.23 2.18 -8.04
CA GLY A 147 9.14 2.19 -6.58
C GLY A 147 10.48 2.01 -5.86
N ALA A 148 11.32 1.08 -6.34
CA ALA A 148 12.66 0.86 -5.76
C ALA A 148 13.60 2.08 -5.86
N ILE A 149 13.47 2.89 -6.91
CA ILE A 149 14.23 4.14 -7.07
C ILE A 149 13.66 5.22 -6.14
N GLY A 150 12.32 5.27 -6.01
CA GLY A 150 11.65 6.14 -5.04
C GLY A 150 12.05 5.82 -3.59
N GLU A 151 12.16 4.52 -3.22
CA GLU A 151 12.68 4.08 -1.92
C GLU A 151 14.11 4.58 -1.67
N ALA A 152 14.98 4.51 -2.70
CA ALA A 152 16.36 4.94 -2.58
C ALA A 152 16.49 6.46 -2.45
N MET A 153 15.81 7.22 -3.30
CA MET A 153 15.86 8.67 -3.31
C MET A 153 15.12 9.29 -2.11
N GLY A 154 14.06 8.65 -1.64
CA GLY A 154 13.30 9.09 -0.47
C GLY A 154 13.99 8.82 0.88
N GLY A 155 15.16 8.15 0.89
CA GLY A 155 15.97 7.91 2.09
C GLY A 155 15.74 6.55 2.77
N LEU A 156 14.60 5.89 2.53
CA LEU A 156 14.26 4.62 3.19
C LEU A 156 15.32 3.53 2.97
N ARG A 157 15.82 3.42 1.72
CA ARG A 157 16.81 2.40 1.36
C ARG A 157 18.12 2.60 2.12
N HIS A 158 18.54 3.86 2.33
CA HIS A 158 19.76 4.17 3.08
C HIS A 158 19.68 3.67 4.52
N LEU A 159 18.54 3.86 5.18
CA LEU A 159 18.36 3.46 6.58
C LEU A 159 18.07 1.98 6.80
N THR A 160 17.76 1.22 5.73
CA THR A 160 17.37 -0.19 5.86
C THR A 160 18.58 -1.10 5.68
N GLY A 161 19.05 -1.71 6.75
CA GLY A 161 20.17 -2.65 6.74
C GLY A 161 21.04 -2.58 7.98
N GLU A 162 22.08 -3.38 7.99
CA GLU A 162 23.10 -3.40 9.03
C GLU A 162 24.13 -2.30 8.81
N PRO A 163 24.71 -1.72 9.89
CA PRO A 163 25.76 -0.73 9.79
C PRO A 163 26.94 -1.22 8.93
N GLY A 164 27.44 -0.36 8.05
CA GLY A 164 28.61 -0.65 7.21
C GLY A 164 28.37 -1.69 6.10
N ARG A 165 27.14 -2.13 5.86
CA ARG A 165 26.78 -3.04 4.77
C ARG A 165 26.03 -2.30 3.65
N ILE A 166 25.92 -2.96 2.50
CA ILE A 166 25.09 -2.45 1.41
C ILE A 166 23.62 -2.42 1.89
N PRO A 167 22.91 -1.27 1.74
CA PRO A 167 21.52 -1.14 2.12
C PRO A 167 20.63 -2.19 1.48
N VAL A 168 19.75 -2.80 2.26
CA VAL A 168 18.86 -3.87 1.81
C VAL A 168 17.48 -3.33 1.46
N ARG A 169 16.73 -4.11 0.66
CA ARG A 169 15.35 -3.79 0.32
C ARG A 169 14.40 -4.20 1.45
N CYS A 170 13.43 -3.35 1.76
CA CYS A 170 12.20 -3.81 2.40
C CYS A 170 11.54 -4.87 1.51
N GLY A 171 11.18 -6.03 2.02
CA GLY A 171 10.78 -7.21 1.26
C GLY A 171 9.53 -7.06 0.36
N ILE A 172 8.88 -5.88 0.36
CA ILE A 172 7.69 -5.53 -0.42
C ILE A 172 7.93 -4.26 -1.25
N SER A 173 6.98 -3.90 -2.10
CA SER A 173 7.00 -2.65 -2.90
C SER A 173 6.42 -1.50 -2.08
N ILE A 174 7.12 -1.13 -1.01
CA ILE A 174 6.62 -0.15 -0.04
C ILE A 174 6.50 1.25 -0.63
N GLY A 175 7.43 1.66 -1.50
CA GLY A 175 7.40 2.97 -2.16
C GLY A 175 6.15 3.15 -3.02
N ASP A 176 5.79 2.14 -3.82
CA ASP A 176 4.56 2.13 -4.60
C ASP A 176 3.31 2.17 -3.71
N THR A 177 3.33 1.42 -2.60
CA THR A 177 2.20 1.36 -1.67
C THR A 177 2.01 2.69 -0.94
N LEU A 178 3.08 3.34 -0.50
CA LEU A 178 3.02 4.67 0.12
C LEU A 178 2.47 5.71 -0.87
N ALA A 179 2.95 5.72 -2.10
CA ALA A 179 2.42 6.61 -3.13
C ALA A 179 0.93 6.38 -3.40
N ALA A 180 0.49 5.12 -3.45
CA ALA A 180 -0.92 4.77 -3.60
C ALA A 180 -1.77 5.23 -2.41
N LEU A 181 -1.28 5.12 -1.18
CA LEU A 181 -1.98 5.59 0.02
C LEU A 181 -2.09 7.12 0.04
N HIS A 182 -1.00 7.85 -0.24
CA HIS A 182 -1.04 9.31 -0.39
C HIS A 182 -1.97 9.72 -1.54
N GLY A 183 -1.92 9.02 -2.66
CA GLY A 183 -2.84 9.23 -3.79
C GLY A 183 -4.30 9.03 -3.41
N THR A 184 -4.61 7.97 -2.66
CA THR A 184 -5.97 7.70 -2.17
C THR A 184 -6.44 8.80 -1.20
N ILE A 185 -5.58 9.24 -0.27
CA ILE A 185 -5.87 10.39 0.62
C ILE A 185 -6.15 11.64 -0.21
N GLY A 186 -5.31 11.92 -1.22
CA GLY A 186 -5.50 13.03 -2.14
C GLY A 186 -6.84 12.95 -2.88
N VAL A 187 -7.21 11.78 -3.41
CA VAL A 187 -8.50 11.55 -4.08
C VAL A 187 -9.67 11.84 -3.13
N LEU A 188 -9.66 11.29 -1.92
CA LEU A 188 -10.74 11.50 -0.94
C LEU A 188 -10.84 12.98 -0.54
N THR A 189 -9.70 13.65 -0.35
CA THR A 189 -9.64 15.10 -0.05
C THR A 189 -10.19 15.93 -1.20
N ALA A 190 -9.82 15.62 -2.44
CA ALA A 190 -10.31 16.33 -3.63
C ALA A 190 -11.81 16.09 -3.87
N LEU A 191 -12.31 14.87 -3.63
CA LEU A 191 -13.74 14.57 -3.71
C LEU A 191 -14.54 15.31 -2.63
N TYR A 192 -14.00 15.40 -1.42
CA TYR A 192 -14.61 16.21 -0.34
C TYR A 192 -14.65 17.68 -0.73
N HIS A 193 -13.51 18.25 -1.19
CA HIS A 193 -13.45 19.63 -1.68
C HIS A 193 -14.49 19.88 -2.81
N ARG A 194 -14.55 19.00 -3.81
CA ARG A 194 -15.54 19.05 -4.89
C ARG A 194 -16.96 19.12 -4.35
N LYS A 195 -17.28 18.28 -3.36
CA LYS A 195 -18.64 18.23 -2.79
C LYS A 195 -19.03 19.50 -2.05
N VAL A 196 -18.10 20.15 -1.33
CA VAL A 196 -18.41 21.29 -0.45
C VAL A 196 -18.07 22.66 -1.03
N ASN A 197 -17.19 22.73 -2.06
CA ASN A 197 -16.62 23.99 -2.56
C ASN A 197 -16.83 24.20 -4.07
N GLY A 198 -17.98 23.87 -4.63
CA GLY A 198 -18.37 24.33 -5.97
C GLY A 198 -18.22 23.32 -7.10
N GLY A 199 -18.09 22.05 -6.81
CA GLY A 199 -18.26 20.97 -7.80
C GLY A 199 -17.09 20.72 -8.76
N ARG A 200 -15.96 21.44 -8.64
CA ARG A 200 -14.78 21.26 -9.50
C ARG A 200 -13.84 20.20 -8.98
N GLY A 201 -13.32 19.39 -9.92
CA GLY A 201 -12.22 18.46 -9.68
C GLY A 201 -10.85 19.14 -9.75
N GLN A 202 -9.80 18.33 -9.64
CA GLN A 202 -8.41 18.77 -9.71
C GLN A 202 -7.45 17.63 -10.03
N VAL A 203 -6.22 17.96 -10.38
CA VAL A 203 -5.10 17.02 -10.47
C VAL A 203 -4.51 16.80 -9.10
N ILE A 204 -4.15 15.53 -8.84
CA ILE A 204 -3.36 15.10 -7.69
C ILE A 204 -2.07 14.51 -8.25
N ASP A 205 -0.97 15.20 -8.01
CA ASP A 205 0.37 14.78 -8.43
C ASP A 205 1.07 14.10 -7.25
N VAL A 206 1.49 12.84 -7.44
CA VAL A 206 2.20 12.05 -6.41
C VAL A 206 3.48 11.49 -7.00
N ALA A 207 4.61 11.91 -6.47
CA ALA A 207 5.88 11.32 -6.80
C ALA A 207 6.23 10.17 -5.84
N LEU A 208 6.75 9.06 -6.38
CA LEU A 208 7.14 7.88 -5.58
C LEU A 208 8.14 8.25 -4.48
N HIS A 209 9.15 9.05 -4.79
CA HIS A 209 10.17 9.44 -3.81
C HIS A 209 9.65 10.40 -2.75
N GLU A 210 8.71 11.29 -3.09
CA GLU A 210 8.08 12.21 -2.13
C GLU A 210 7.21 11.46 -1.13
N ALA A 211 6.45 10.48 -1.60
CA ALA A 211 5.62 9.64 -0.74
C ALA A 211 6.46 8.84 0.26
N VAL A 212 7.64 8.36 -0.14
CA VAL A 212 8.61 7.73 0.77
C VAL A 212 9.21 8.77 1.71
N PHE A 213 9.69 9.89 1.18
CA PHE A 213 10.32 10.95 1.98
C PHE A 213 9.37 11.50 3.06
N ASN A 214 8.10 11.64 2.77
CA ASN A 214 7.09 12.17 3.70
C ASN A 214 6.98 11.38 5.02
N VAL A 215 7.33 10.09 5.02
CA VAL A 215 7.27 9.23 6.21
C VAL A 215 8.62 8.99 6.89
N MET A 216 9.66 9.76 6.50
CA MET A 216 11.03 9.59 7.03
C MET A 216 11.28 10.32 8.35
N GLU A 217 10.25 10.59 9.13
CA GLU A 217 10.33 11.14 10.49
C GLU A 217 11.18 12.41 10.58
N SER A 218 12.16 12.43 11.49
CA SER A 218 13.05 13.57 11.79
C SER A 218 14.35 13.58 10.98
N LEU A 219 14.48 12.74 9.94
CA LEU A 219 15.71 12.60 9.17
C LEU A 219 16.29 13.95 8.70
N VAL A 220 15.47 14.78 8.04
CA VAL A 220 15.89 16.09 7.55
C VAL A 220 16.03 17.13 8.66
N PRO A 221 15.11 17.23 9.63
CA PRO A 221 15.31 18.10 10.82
C PRO A 221 16.61 17.82 11.59
N GLU A 222 16.98 16.55 11.79
CA GLU A 222 18.24 16.18 12.48
C GLU A 222 19.46 16.67 11.68
N PHE A 223 19.47 16.46 10.38
CA PHE A 223 20.54 16.97 9.52
C PHE A 223 20.57 18.52 9.50
N SER A 224 19.43 19.15 9.36
CA SER A 224 19.34 20.61 9.27
C SER A 224 19.75 21.31 10.56
N ALA A 225 19.37 20.76 11.72
CA ALA A 225 19.65 21.38 13.01
C ALA A 225 21.02 21.02 13.58
N PHE A 226 21.52 19.82 13.31
CA PHE A 226 22.70 19.28 13.99
C PHE A 226 23.79 18.77 13.03
N GLY A 227 23.55 18.75 11.72
CA GLY A 227 24.46 18.16 10.74
C GLY A 227 24.57 16.62 10.81
N VAL A 228 23.64 15.98 11.53
CA VAL A 228 23.68 14.54 11.74
C VAL A 228 23.11 13.81 10.52
N VAL A 229 23.89 12.91 9.94
CA VAL A 229 23.42 11.94 8.96
C VAL A 229 23.07 10.66 9.71
N ARG A 230 21.78 10.29 9.69
CA ARG A 230 21.32 9.05 10.33
C ARG A 230 21.78 7.87 9.50
N GLU A 231 22.43 6.91 10.14
CA GLU A 231 22.98 5.71 9.51
C GLU A 231 22.07 4.50 9.79
N PRO A 232 22.20 3.39 9.02
CA PRO A 232 21.51 2.14 9.29
C PRO A 232 21.83 1.62 10.70
N ALA A 233 20.82 1.10 11.39
CA ALA A 233 20.95 0.59 12.76
C ALA A 233 20.49 -0.88 12.92
N GLY A 234 20.40 -1.63 11.83
CA GLY A 234 19.89 -3.00 11.86
C GLY A 234 18.45 -3.06 12.35
N SER A 235 18.20 -3.80 13.42
CA SER A 235 16.88 -3.92 14.04
C SER A 235 16.65 -2.98 15.21
N ALA A 236 17.65 -2.20 15.61
CA ALA A 236 17.55 -1.25 16.71
C ALA A 236 16.83 0.04 16.27
N LEU A 237 16.17 0.70 17.23
CA LEU A 237 15.61 2.05 17.02
C LEU A 237 16.65 3.07 17.53
N PRO A 238 17.29 3.86 16.63
CA PRO A 238 18.30 4.83 17.02
C PRO A 238 17.82 5.82 18.08
N GLY A 239 18.64 6.06 19.11
CA GLY A 239 18.33 7.03 20.16
C GLY A 239 17.26 6.58 21.15
N ILE A 240 16.77 5.36 21.08
CA ILE A 240 15.76 4.77 21.98
C ILE A 240 16.22 3.41 22.47
N ALA A 241 16.40 3.21 23.80
CA ALA A 241 16.93 1.96 24.36
C ALA A 241 16.19 1.48 25.61
N PRO A 242 16.07 0.12 25.77
CA PRO A 242 16.26 -0.91 24.75
C PRO A 242 15.05 -1.03 23.82
N SER A 243 15.31 -1.11 22.52
CA SER A 243 14.29 -1.38 21.50
C SER A 243 14.97 -2.08 20.32
N ASN A 244 14.93 -3.42 20.28
CA ASN A 244 15.70 -4.22 19.34
C ASN A 244 15.07 -5.60 19.11
N ALA A 245 15.61 -6.35 18.13
CA ALA A 245 15.29 -7.74 17.88
C ALA A 245 16.35 -8.65 18.53
N TYR A 246 15.90 -9.70 19.22
CA TYR A 246 16.78 -10.63 19.92
C TYR A 246 16.53 -12.06 19.46
N ARG A 247 17.61 -12.82 19.31
CA ARG A 247 17.55 -14.23 18.95
C ARG A 247 17.05 -15.04 20.14
N CYS A 248 16.17 -16.00 19.86
CA CYS A 248 15.72 -17.07 20.75
C CYS A 248 16.24 -18.41 20.23
N ALA A 249 15.99 -19.49 20.96
CA ALA A 249 16.39 -20.86 20.57
C ALA A 249 15.71 -21.30 19.24
N ASP A 250 14.50 -20.84 18.97
CA ASP A 250 13.64 -21.26 17.86
C ASP A 250 13.10 -20.10 17.00
N GLY A 251 13.68 -18.91 17.13
CA GLY A 251 13.22 -17.75 16.35
C GLY A 251 13.79 -16.42 16.81
N VAL A 252 13.04 -15.35 16.54
CA VAL A 252 13.42 -13.97 16.88
C VAL A 252 12.23 -13.26 17.52
N VAL A 253 12.49 -12.47 18.57
CA VAL A 253 11.52 -11.60 19.22
C VAL A 253 11.96 -10.14 19.11
N LEU A 254 10.99 -9.25 18.92
CA LEU A 254 11.17 -7.81 19.15
C LEU A 254 10.82 -7.51 20.60
N VAL A 255 11.63 -6.71 21.27
CA VAL A 255 11.36 -6.22 22.63
C VAL A 255 11.46 -4.69 22.64
N ALA A 256 10.40 -4.01 23.09
CA ALA A 256 10.34 -2.56 23.26
C ALA A 256 10.29 -2.21 24.75
N GLY A 257 11.46 -2.15 25.37
CA GLY A 257 11.63 -1.93 26.81
C GLY A 257 11.95 -0.46 27.19
N ASN A 258 11.75 0.48 26.30
CA ASN A 258 12.30 1.83 26.37
C ASN A 258 11.58 2.80 27.34
N GLY A 259 10.34 2.54 27.75
CA GLY A 259 9.69 3.35 28.80
C GLY A 259 10.28 3.10 30.19
N ASP A 260 10.51 4.12 31.02
CA ASP A 260 11.24 3.97 32.30
C ASP A 260 10.65 2.90 33.21
N SER A 261 9.32 2.86 33.35
CA SER A 261 8.65 1.81 34.12
C SER A 261 8.67 0.45 33.44
N ILE A 262 8.65 0.42 32.10
CA ILE A 262 8.75 -0.81 31.31
C ILE A 262 10.15 -1.37 31.41
N PHE A 263 11.18 -0.54 31.32
CA PHE A 263 12.58 -0.93 31.51
C PHE A 263 12.82 -1.64 32.84
N LYS A 264 12.34 -1.09 33.94
CA LYS A 264 12.47 -1.70 35.26
C LYS A 264 11.82 -3.08 35.33
N ARG A 265 10.62 -3.21 34.74
CA ARG A 265 9.93 -4.51 34.67
C ARG A 265 10.67 -5.51 33.76
N LEU A 266 11.18 -5.04 32.62
CA LEU A 266 12.00 -5.86 31.74
C LEU A 266 13.23 -6.42 32.46
N MET A 267 14.02 -5.54 33.08
CA MET A 267 15.23 -5.95 33.82
C MET A 267 14.92 -6.92 34.97
N SER A 268 13.83 -6.69 35.69
CA SER A 268 13.37 -7.64 36.72
C SER A 268 12.97 -8.98 36.12
N ALA A 269 12.23 -8.98 34.99
CA ALA A 269 11.74 -10.20 34.35
C ALA A 269 12.88 -11.10 33.80
N ILE A 270 13.96 -10.47 33.31
CA ILE A 270 15.12 -11.19 32.77
C ILE A 270 16.15 -11.57 33.86
N GLY A 271 15.88 -11.26 35.15
CA GLY A 271 16.75 -11.58 36.26
C GLY A 271 17.93 -10.61 36.45
N ARG A 272 17.79 -9.37 35.95
CA ARG A 272 18.77 -8.29 36.09
C ARG A 272 18.19 -7.07 36.85
N PRO A 273 17.63 -7.27 38.06
CA PRO A 273 17.11 -6.17 38.86
C PRO A 273 18.17 -5.11 39.23
N ASP A 274 19.43 -5.46 39.18
CA ASP A 274 20.59 -4.59 39.35
C ASP A 274 20.57 -3.46 38.29
N LEU A 275 20.38 -3.80 37.01
CA LEU A 275 20.27 -2.82 35.93
C LEU A 275 18.97 -1.98 36.03
N GLY A 276 17.89 -2.61 36.48
CA GLY A 276 16.62 -1.92 36.69
C GLY A 276 16.63 -0.88 37.81
N ALA A 277 17.53 -1.06 38.80
CA ALA A 277 17.72 -0.17 39.94
C ALA A 277 18.86 0.84 39.77
N ASP A 278 19.67 0.71 38.72
CA ASP A 278 20.81 1.59 38.46
C ASP A 278 20.32 3.05 38.14
N PRO A 279 20.69 4.04 38.98
CA PRO A 279 20.32 5.44 38.73
C PRO A 279 20.81 5.97 37.35
N ALA A 280 21.94 5.45 36.84
CA ALA A 280 22.48 5.87 35.54
C ALA A 280 21.61 5.38 34.36
N LEU A 281 20.69 4.43 34.57
CA LEU A 281 19.78 3.87 33.57
C LEU A 281 18.33 4.33 33.80
N ALA A 282 18.11 5.27 34.69
CA ALA A 282 16.77 5.72 35.09
C ALA A 282 16.00 6.39 33.93
N ASP A 283 16.70 7.01 33.00
CA ASP A 283 16.15 7.66 31.82
C ASP A 283 16.68 7.08 30.51
N ASN A 284 16.08 7.51 29.37
CA ASN A 284 16.48 7.03 28.07
C ASN A 284 17.92 7.41 27.69
N ALA A 285 18.41 8.58 28.10
CA ALA A 285 19.77 9.03 27.75
C ALA A 285 20.82 8.11 28.35
N GLY A 286 20.66 7.74 29.62
CA GLY A 286 21.53 6.79 30.29
C GLY A 286 21.48 5.40 29.65
N ARG A 287 20.28 4.93 29.27
CA ARG A 287 20.12 3.65 28.57
C ARG A 287 20.76 3.62 27.19
N VAL A 288 20.61 4.69 26.41
CA VAL A 288 21.28 4.83 25.10
C VAL A 288 22.80 4.82 25.24
N ALA A 289 23.35 5.47 26.25
CA ALA A 289 24.80 5.45 26.51
C ALA A 289 25.37 4.06 26.85
N ARG A 290 24.50 3.13 27.29
CA ARG A 290 24.88 1.75 27.67
C ARG A 290 24.05 0.71 26.89
N VAL A 291 23.63 1.02 25.66
CA VAL A 291 22.73 0.17 24.86
C VAL A 291 23.31 -1.22 24.63
N ASP A 292 24.59 -1.32 24.31
CA ASP A 292 25.26 -2.60 24.05
C ASP A 292 25.20 -3.55 25.27
N GLU A 293 25.38 -3.00 26.47
CA GLU A 293 25.28 -3.79 27.72
C GLU A 293 23.85 -4.29 27.95
N LEU A 294 22.87 -3.43 27.69
CA LEU A 294 21.45 -3.77 27.83
C LEU A 294 21.02 -4.82 26.79
N ASP A 295 21.40 -4.62 25.54
CA ASP A 295 21.13 -5.57 24.47
C ASP A 295 21.77 -6.93 24.73
N GLN A 296 23.02 -6.95 25.23
CA GLN A 296 23.68 -8.20 25.60
C GLN A 296 22.97 -8.91 26.77
N ALA A 297 22.56 -8.18 27.80
CA ALA A 297 21.83 -8.78 28.92
C ALA A 297 20.48 -9.39 28.48
N ILE A 298 19.78 -8.75 27.57
CA ILE A 298 18.53 -9.29 27.01
C ILE A 298 18.83 -10.50 26.13
N LEU A 299 19.85 -10.45 25.27
CA LEU A 299 20.24 -11.55 24.40
C LEU A 299 20.66 -12.78 25.21
N ASP A 300 21.46 -12.62 26.27
CA ASP A 300 21.89 -13.71 27.14
C ASP A 300 20.71 -14.44 27.79
N TRP A 301 19.64 -13.69 28.06
CA TRP A 301 18.42 -14.25 28.61
C TRP A 301 17.54 -14.91 27.53
N THR A 302 17.44 -14.34 26.32
CA THR A 302 16.53 -14.85 25.27
C THR A 302 17.10 -16.03 24.50
N GLN A 303 18.41 -16.04 24.19
CA GLN A 303 19.03 -16.97 23.21
C GLN A 303 18.84 -18.45 23.51
N ASN A 304 18.67 -18.83 24.78
CA ASN A 304 18.49 -20.20 25.23
C ASN A 304 17.04 -20.54 25.61
N ARG A 305 16.08 -19.67 25.22
CA ARG A 305 14.64 -19.83 25.50
C ARG A 305 13.85 -19.87 24.21
N SER A 306 12.74 -20.60 24.22
CA SER A 306 11.80 -20.54 23.09
C SER A 306 11.12 -19.14 23.00
N VAL A 307 10.75 -18.74 21.81
CA VAL A 307 9.97 -17.51 21.57
C VAL A 307 8.72 -17.47 22.44
N GLU A 308 8.02 -18.60 22.56
CA GLU A 308 6.79 -18.72 23.35
C GLU A 308 7.04 -18.39 24.82
N LEU A 309 8.06 -19.00 25.43
CA LEU A 309 8.43 -18.75 26.84
C LEU A 309 8.83 -17.30 27.05
N VAL A 310 9.61 -16.72 26.13
CA VAL A 310 10.02 -15.31 26.21
C VAL A 310 8.79 -14.39 26.19
N LEU A 311 7.87 -14.62 25.26
CA LEU A 311 6.65 -13.81 25.14
C LEU A 311 5.73 -13.96 26.33
N GLN A 312 5.61 -15.18 26.89
CA GLN A 312 4.85 -15.41 28.12
C GLN A 312 5.41 -14.60 29.29
N VAL A 313 6.70 -14.72 29.57
CA VAL A 313 7.34 -14.04 30.71
C VAL A 313 7.26 -12.52 30.56
N LEU A 314 7.55 -11.99 29.36
CA LEU A 314 7.48 -10.55 29.11
C LEU A 314 6.04 -10.04 29.13
N GLY A 315 5.07 -10.83 28.66
CA GLY A 315 3.65 -10.50 28.74
C GLY A 315 3.14 -10.41 30.19
N GLU A 316 3.50 -11.37 31.04
CA GLU A 316 3.18 -11.35 32.48
C GLU A 316 3.79 -10.11 33.17
N ALA A 317 5.01 -9.72 32.77
CA ALA A 317 5.67 -8.52 33.25
C ALA A 317 5.14 -7.21 32.61
N LYS A 318 4.17 -7.31 31.68
CA LYS A 318 3.62 -6.17 30.92
C LYS A 318 4.72 -5.39 30.17
N VAL A 319 5.65 -6.10 29.58
CA VAL A 319 6.69 -5.58 28.69
C VAL A 319 6.25 -5.82 27.24
N PRO A 320 6.15 -4.80 26.38
CA PRO A 320 5.83 -4.99 24.98
C PRO A 320 6.89 -5.84 24.28
N ALA A 321 6.48 -6.98 23.77
CA ALA A 321 7.31 -7.88 22.97
C ALA A 321 6.44 -8.58 21.92
N GLY A 322 7.05 -9.01 20.82
CA GLY A 322 6.35 -9.69 19.75
C GLY A 322 7.25 -10.61 18.94
N ARG A 323 6.67 -11.68 18.42
CA ARG A 323 7.32 -12.56 17.45
C ARG A 323 7.43 -11.84 16.09
N VAL A 324 8.50 -12.07 15.36
CA VAL A 324 8.59 -11.70 13.95
C VAL A 324 7.81 -12.73 13.12
N TYR A 325 6.65 -12.34 12.59
CA TYR A 325 5.73 -13.24 11.90
C TYR A 325 6.16 -13.52 10.46
N THR A 326 6.04 -14.77 10.06
CA THR A 326 6.02 -15.23 8.67
C THR A 326 4.59 -15.21 8.13
N ALA A 327 4.42 -15.45 6.83
CA ALA A 327 3.07 -15.60 6.23
C ALA A 327 2.29 -16.76 6.88
N LYS A 328 2.98 -17.85 7.27
CA LYS A 328 2.35 -18.97 7.99
C LYS A 328 1.83 -18.53 9.35
N ASP A 329 2.65 -17.83 10.13
CA ASP A 329 2.24 -17.32 11.45
C ASP A 329 1.02 -16.40 11.35
N ILE A 330 1.00 -15.52 10.34
CA ILE A 330 -0.14 -14.60 10.09
C ILE A 330 -1.43 -15.38 9.80
N VAL A 331 -1.36 -16.40 8.92
CA VAL A 331 -2.54 -17.18 8.53
C VAL A 331 -3.08 -18.02 9.68
N GLU A 332 -2.21 -18.54 10.53
CA GLU A 332 -2.55 -19.41 11.68
C GLU A 332 -2.98 -18.59 12.92
N ASP A 333 -2.67 -17.29 12.98
CA ASP A 333 -2.91 -16.46 14.15
C ASP A 333 -4.41 -16.19 14.37
N PRO A 334 -4.97 -16.52 15.54
CA PRO A 334 -6.39 -16.37 15.83
C PRO A 334 -6.83 -14.89 15.89
N HIS A 335 -5.94 -13.94 16.19
CA HIS A 335 -6.27 -12.54 16.24
C HIS A 335 -6.49 -11.96 14.84
N TYR A 336 -5.66 -12.35 13.85
CA TYR A 336 -5.88 -11.99 12.45
C TYR A 336 -7.23 -12.52 11.93
N ARG A 337 -7.57 -13.76 12.29
CA ARG A 337 -8.89 -14.36 11.95
C ARG A 337 -10.04 -13.62 12.62
N ALA A 338 -9.95 -13.39 13.93
CA ALA A 338 -11.00 -12.70 14.69
C ALA A 338 -11.22 -11.24 14.22
N ARG A 339 -10.23 -10.65 13.57
CA ARG A 339 -10.32 -9.31 12.99
C ARG A 339 -10.63 -9.29 11.49
N ASP A 340 -11.01 -10.41 10.91
CA ASP A 340 -11.29 -10.54 9.46
C ASP A 340 -10.13 -10.03 8.59
N MET A 341 -8.89 -10.28 9.02
CA MET A 341 -7.72 -9.87 8.25
C MET A 341 -7.23 -10.96 7.31
N ILE A 342 -7.79 -12.16 7.41
CA ILE A 342 -7.61 -13.26 6.45
C ILE A 342 -8.97 -13.60 5.85
N LEU A 343 -9.17 -13.25 4.60
CA LEU A 343 -10.40 -13.52 3.87
C LEU A 343 -10.17 -14.65 2.87
N ARG A 344 -11.16 -15.53 2.71
CA ARG A 344 -11.18 -16.50 1.61
C ARG A 344 -11.85 -15.89 0.40
N GLN A 345 -11.24 -16.13 -0.75
CA GLN A 345 -11.74 -15.67 -2.05
C GLN A 345 -11.63 -16.79 -3.05
N THR A 346 -12.71 -17.05 -3.77
CA THR A 346 -12.68 -17.97 -4.93
C THR A 346 -12.27 -17.19 -6.17
N THR A 347 -11.20 -17.63 -6.85
CA THR A 347 -10.76 -17.04 -8.10
C THR A 347 -11.74 -17.35 -9.24
N ARG A 348 -11.60 -16.68 -10.38
CA ARG A 348 -12.43 -16.95 -11.57
C ARG A 348 -12.24 -18.39 -12.11
N ASP A 349 -11.16 -19.03 -11.75
CA ASP A 349 -10.82 -20.41 -12.19
C ASP A 349 -11.18 -21.46 -11.12
N GLY A 350 -11.88 -21.03 -10.04
CA GLY A 350 -12.45 -21.92 -9.01
C GLY A 350 -11.50 -22.27 -7.86
N HIS A 351 -10.32 -21.65 -7.79
CA HIS A 351 -9.38 -21.89 -6.69
C HIS A 351 -9.67 -21.03 -5.48
N GLU A 352 -9.56 -21.62 -4.30
CA GLU A 352 -9.61 -20.88 -3.03
C GLU A 352 -8.23 -20.27 -2.73
N VAL A 353 -8.21 -18.96 -2.48
CA VAL A 353 -7.02 -18.24 -2.03
C VAL A 353 -7.34 -17.41 -0.79
N GLU A 354 -6.43 -17.35 0.14
CA GLU A 354 -6.51 -16.45 1.28
C GLU A 354 -5.85 -15.13 0.94
N VAL A 355 -6.56 -14.04 1.20
CA VAL A 355 -6.13 -12.68 0.86
C VAL A 355 -6.24 -11.76 2.07
N PRO A 356 -5.42 -10.69 2.13
CA PRO A 356 -5.52 -9.72 3.22
C PRO A 356 -6.90 -9.07 3.29
N GLY A 357 -7.40 -8.91 4.50
CA GLY A 357 -8.63 -8.17 4.80
C GLY A 357 -8.53 -6.68 4.43
N ILE A 358 -9.60 -5.94 4.72
CA ILE A 358 -9.71 -4.53 4.35
C ILE A 358 -9.42 -3.65 5.57
N VAL A 359 -8.59 -2.65 5.37
CA VAL A 359 -8.27 -1.61 6.35
C VAL A 359 -8.40 -0.22 5.70
N PRO A 360 -8.85 0.81 6.50
CA PRO A 360 -9.32 0.73 7.88
C PRO A 360 -10.69 0.04 8.02
N LYS A 361 -11.05 -0.32 9.26
CA LYS A 361 -12.38 -0.87 9.57
C LYS A 361 -13.38 0.27 9.79
N LEU A 362 -14.20 0.58 8.80
CA LEU A 362 -15.31 1.54 8.95
C LEU A 362 -16.52 0.80 9.56
N LEU A 363 -16.86 1.13 10.80
CA LEU A 363 -17.89 0.37 11.52
C LEU A 363 -19.31 0.61 10.99
N GLY A 364 -19.57 1.78 10.44
CA GLY A 364 -20.89 2.13 9.87
C GLY A 364 -21.06 1.76 8.40
N THR A 365 -19.94 1.74 7.63
CA THR A 365 -19.93 1.45 6.18
C THR A 365 -18.72 0.58 5.86
N PRO A 366 -18.70 -0.67 6.32
CA PRO A 366 -17.52 -1.53 6.19
C PRO A 366 -17.17 -1.79 4.73
N GLY A 367 -15.86 -1.87 4.47
CA GLY A 367 -15.35 -2.34 3.18
C GLY A 367 -15.68 -3.82 2.97
N SER A 368 -15.82 -4.24 1.72
CA SER A 368 -16.16 -5.61 1.36
C SER A 368 -15.48 -6.08 0.08
N VAL A 369 -15.17 -7.38 0.02
CA VAL A 369 -14.78 -8.04 -1.23
C VAL A 369 -16.06 -8.52 -1.92
N ARG A 370 -16.50 -7.78 -2.93
CA ARG A 370 -17.74 -8.05 -3.70
C ARG A 370 -17.48 -8.98 -4.88
N SER A 371 -16.29 -8.92 -5.44
CA SER A 371 -15.88 -9.77 -6.57
C SER A 371 -14.39 -10.12 -6.48
N SER A 372 -14.04 -11.30 -6.95
CA SER A 372 -12.66 -11.68 -7.21
C SER A 372 -12.08 -10.90 -8.38
N ALA A 373 -10.75 -10.92 -8.52
CA ALA A 373 -10.07 -10.26 -9.63
C ALA A 373 -10.58 -10.75 -10.98
N PRO A 374 -10.86 -9.85 -11.94
CA PRO A 374 -11.43 -10.22 -13.23
C PRO A 374 -10.38 -10.89 -14.14
N ARG A 375 -10.85 -11.70 -15.10
CA ARG A 375 -10.06 -12.07 -16.28
C ARG A 375 -9.80 -10.84 -17.15
N LEU A 376 -8.80 -10.90 -18.00
CA LEU A 376 -8.51 -9.83 -18.95
C LEU A 376 -9.71 -9.59 -19.88
N GLY A 377 -10.21 -8.36 -19.91
CA GLY A 377 -11.33 -7.96 -20.75
C GLY A 377 -12.68 -8.56 -20.36
N GLU A 378 -12.80 -9.19 -19.18
CA GLU A 378 -14.03 -9.87 -18.75
C GLU A 378 -15.28 -9.01 -18.87
N ASN A 379 -15.15 -7.72 -18.67
CA ASN A 379 -16.27 -6.78 -18.66
C ASN A 379 -16.27 -5.84 -19.89
N THR A 380 -15.51 -6.16 -20.95
CA THR A 380 -15.39 -5.27 -22.12
C THR A 380 -16.76 -4.96 -22.72
N ASP A 381 -17.55 -6.01 -23.04
CA ASP A 381 -18.86 -5.81 -23.69
C ASP A 381 -19.87 -5.10 -22.79
N GLU A 382 -19.90 -5.45 -21.51
CA GLU A 382 -20.75 -4.83 -20.51
C GLU A 382 -20.47 -3.31 -20.40
N VAL A 383 -19.23 -2.92 -20.24
CA VAL A 383 -18.82 -1.53 -20.07
C VAL A 383 -19.03 -0.72 -21.35
N LEU A 384 -18.77 -1.31 -22.53
CA LEU A 384 -19.04 -0.65 -23.81
C LEU A 384 -20.55 -0.48 -24.07
N ALA A 385 -21.36 -1.43 -23.65
CA ALA A 385 -22.82 -1.30 -23.73
C ALA A 385 -23.34 -0.19 -22.80
N GLU A 386 -22.74 0.00 -21.60
CA GLU A 386 -23.06 1.13 -20.70
C GLU A 386 -22.76 2.50 -21.36
N LEU A 387 -21.77 2.56 -22.29
CA LEU A 387 -21.51 3.75 -23.11
C LEU A 387 -22.50 3.94 -24.28
N GLY A 388 -23.45 3.00 -24.47
CA GLY A 388 -24.42 3.04 -25.55
C GLY A 388 -23.92 2.43 -26.87
N LEU A 389 -22.81 1.70 -26.89
CA LEU A 389 -22.36 0.97 -28.06
C LEU A 389 -23.19 -0.30 -28.22
N ASP A 390 -23.74 -0.51 -29.43
CA ASP A 390 -24.46 -1.73 -29.74
C ASP A 390 -23.51 -2.91 -30.06
N ALA A 391 -24.05 -4.11 -30.09
CA ALA A 391 -23.29 -5.33 -30.34
C ALA A 391 -22.56 -5.33 -31.70
N ALA A 392 -23.12 -4.68 -32.73
CA ALA A 392 -22.51 -4.57 -34.05
C ALA A 392 -21.26 -3.69 -34.01
N ARG A 393 -21.33 -2.57 -33.31
CA ARG A 393 -20.19 -1.66 -33.11
C ARG A 393 -19.10 -2.31 -32.28
N ILE A 394 -19.45 -3.00 -31.18
CA ILE A 394 -18.49 -3.75 -30.35
C ILE A 394 -17.78 -4.83 -31.18
N SER A 395 -18.52 -5.58 -31.98
CA SER A 395 -17.95 -6.60 -32.89
C SER A 395 -16.98 -5.99 -33.91
N ALA A 396 -17.31 -4.81 -34.46
CA ALA A 396 -16.44 -4.10 -35.39
C ALA A 396 -15.13 -3.63 -34.71
N LEU A 397 -15.19 -3.13 -33.49
CA LEU A 397 -14.02 -2.74 -32.70
C LEU A 397 -13.13 -3.94 -32.38
N ARG A 398 -13.74 -5.12 -32.10
CA ARG A 398 -13.01 -6.36 -31.86
C ARG A 398 -12.31 -6.87 -33.14
N ALA A 399 -12.99 -6.79 -34.31
CA ALA A 399 -12.38 -7.10 -35.58
C ALA A 399 -11.17 -6.20 -35.93
N GLN A 400 -11.22 -4.94 -35.51
CA GLN A 400 -10.13 -3.96 -35.64
C GLN A 400 -9.05 -4.12 -34.56
N LYS A 401 -9.19 -5.05 -33.62
CA LYS A 401 -8.31 -5.26 -32.46
C LYS A 401 -8.18 -4.05 -31.52
N VAL A 402 -9.15 -3.16 -31.53
CA VAL A 402 -9.25 -2.03 -30.60
C VAL A 402 -9.67 -2.52 -29.21
N VAL A 403 -10.52 -3.54 -29.16
CA VAL A 403 -10.95 -4.24 -27.93
C VAL A 403 -10.80 -5.76 -28.09
N ALA A 404 -10.77 -6.47 -26.95
CA ALA A 404 -10.75 -7.94 -26.92
C ALA A 404 -11.80 -8.50 -25.95
#